data_f2efc1534dbf64627a4d9afa4ff7762c
#
_entry.id   f2efc1534dbf64627a4d9afa4ff7762c
#
_cell.length_a   1.000
_cell.length_b   1.000
_cell.length_c   1.000
_cell.angle_alpha   90.00
_cell.angle_beta   90.00
_cell.angle_gamma   90.00
#
_symmetry.space_group_name_H-M   'P 1'
#
loop_
_entity.id
_entity.type
_entity.pdbx_description
1 polymer ?
#
loop_
_entity_poly.entity_id
_entity_poly.type
_entity_poly.pdbx_seq_one_letter_code
_entity_poly.pdbx_strand_id
1 'polypeptide(L)'
;MPTPKRWHVIASAVTLLIAATPAVTASAGPTDTDRAGHGRAEWAGTWAAAVTRGNTVGLTETGLNNQSIRMTVQTSVGGPRLRVRLTNLYGQQAIQVGRATIARPNTATPDDLSDIVPASVRQLTFSGAGSATINKGAELLSDPVAFPVAEQEDLVVTLYFPVLTGPVTFHGQSRVTNFIGATDLTSAADGAGFTIRPNCCWMFLSGIDVERKVTPGSVVVLGDSISDGNGSTVNADRRWPDLLAKRLIDARPEPRTPGVLNLSLAGNRLNHEGTEPGAGDFPGYYELGPNALARLNEDVFPQTGVRTVITHLGINDIWMNGDSPEAIIASLRQLNRQVQARGLTSIAGTLMPYEGNGGPGVWTPEKDATRQAVNTWLRGPGRAEFDGVVDFDAVMRDPAQPSRLLPAYDSGDHIHPNDTGAAAMANAV
;
A
#
# COMPACT_ATOMS: atom_id res chain seq x y z
N MET A 1 -47.28 -60.47 -1.99
CA MET A 1 -47.84 -59.29 -2.71
C MET A 1 -48.31 -58.30 -1.65
N PRO A 2 -47.67 -57.21 -1.37
CA PRO A 2 -48.20 -56.13 -0.55
C PRO A 2 -48.71 -54.98 -1.42
N THR A 3 -49.84 -54.43 -1.02
CA THR A 3 -50.64 -53.38 -1.62
C THR A 3 -49.97 -52.01 -1.49
N PRO A 4 -50.19 -51.08 -2.45
CA PRO A 4 -49.59 -49.76 -2.39
C PRO A 4 -50.38 -48.78 -1.48
N LYS A 5 -49.66 -48.05 -0.64
CA LYS A 5 -50.20 -46.94 0.18
C LYS A 5 -50.44 -45.71 -0.69
N ARG A 6 -51.67 -45.20 -0.67
CA ARG A 6 -52.05 -43.92 -1.28
C ARG A 6 -51.58 -42.75 -0.40
N TRP A 7 -50.90 -41.77 -1.03
CA TRP A 7 -50.58 -40.50 -0.44
C TRP A 7 -51.68 -39.50 -0.75
N HIS A 8 -52.24 -38.89 0.28
CA HIS A 8 -53.18 -37.78 0.12
C HIS A 8 -52.40 -36.48 0.04
N VAL A 9 -52.56 -35.76 -1.08
CA VAL A 9 -52.06 -34.39 -1.26
C VAL A 9 -53.09 -33.45 -0.65
N ILE A 10 -52.70 -32.72 0.40
CA ILE A 10 -53.49 -31.62 0.96
C ILE A 10 -53.09 -30.36 0.23
N ALA A 11 -53.96 -29.81 -0.58
CA ALA A 11 -53.82 -28.49 -1.20
C ALA A 11 -54.27 -27.43 -0.20
N SER A 12 -53.37 -26.65 0.34
CA SER A 12 -53.69 -25.46 1.14
C SER A 12 -53.82 -24.26 0.21
N ALA A 13 -55.03 -23.72 0.09
CA ALA A 13 -55.28 -22.48 -0.61
C ALA A 13 -54.81 -21.30 0.30
N VAL A 14 -53.82 -20.52 -0.17
CA VAL A 14 -53.40 -19.27 0.47
C VAL A 14 -54.24 -18.14 -0.15
N THR A 15 -55.14 -17.59 0.64
CA THR A 15 -55.95 -16.39 0.27
C THR A 15 -55.07 -15.16 0.49
N LEU A 16 -54.73 -14.47 -0.60
CA LEU A 16 -53.98 -13.22 -0.57
C LEU A 16 -54.93 -12.06 -0.25
N LEU A 17 -54.88 -11.53 0.97
CA LEU A 17 -55.55 -10.27 1.31
C LEU A 17 -54.66 -9.11 0.81
N ILE A 18 -55.14 -8.42 -0.22
CA ILE A 18 -54.55 -7.15 -0.68
C ILE A 18 -55.11 -6.06 0.21
N ALA A 19 -54.29 -5.58 1.18
CA ALA A 19 -54.59 -4.39 1.93
C ALA A 19 -54.20 -3.16 1.09
N ALA A 20 -55.19 -2.31 0.79
CA ALA A 20 -54.99 -1.02 0.15
C ALA A 20 -54.20 -0.08 1.10
N THR A 21 -52.95 0.26 0.77
CA THR A 21 -52.21 1.30 1.44
C THR A 21 -52.66 2.68 0.97
N PRO A 22 -52.87 3.66 1.89
CA PRO A 22 -53.20 5.03 1.48
C PRO A 22 -52.02 5.65 0.75
N ALA A 23 -52.26 6.37 -0.34
CA ALA A 23 -51.27 7.14 -1.06
C ALA A 23 -50.63 8.18 -0.16
N VAL A 24 -49.36 8.00 0.20
CA VAL A 24 -48.54 9.04 0.79
C VAL A 24 -48.24 10.04 -0.32
N THR A 25 -48.81 11.25 -0.22
CA THR A 25 -48.40 12.38 -1.05
C THR A 25 -46.95 12.70 -0.75
N ALA A 26 -46.07 12.40 -1.73
CA ALA A 26 -44.68 12.85 -1.66
C ALA A 26 -44.68 14.38 -1.68
N SER A 27 -44.32 14.99 -0.55
CA SER A 27 -43.92 16.40 -0.54
C SER A 27 -42.71 16.55 -1.42
N ALA A 28 -42.74 17.43 -2.40
CA ALA A 28 -41.59 17.80 -3.19
C ALA A 28 -40.49 18.25 -2.25
N GLY A 29 -39.42 17.45 -2.15
CA GLY A 29 -38.19 17.86 -1.50
C GLY A 29 -37.61 19.08 -2.22
N PRO A 30 -36.75 19.85 -1.54
CA PRO A 30 -36.17 21.05 -2.11
C PRO A 30 -35.55 20.74 -3.47
N THR A 31 -35.89 21.57 -4.44
CA THR A 31 -35.41 21.49 -5.83
C THR A 31 -33.89 21.59 -5.85
N ASP A 32 -33.28 20.84 -6.75
CA ASP A 32 -31.82 20.65 -6.95
C ASP A 32 -31.03 21.94 -7.30
N THR A 33 -31.65 23.12 -7.14
CA THR A 33 -31.02 24.42 -7.43
C THR A 33 -30.17 24.99 -6.31
N ASP A 34 -30.22 24.41 -5.08
CA ASP A 34 -29.37 24.87 -3.95
C ASP A 34 -28.02 24.12 -3.81
N ARG A 35 -27.69 23.22 -4.75
CA ARG A 35 -26.40 22.48 -4.77
C ARG A 35 -25.28 23.17 -5.53
N ALA A 36 -25.53 24.32 -6.09
CA ALA A 36 -24.50 25.08 -6.79
C ALA A 36 -23.86 26.08 -5.81
N GLY A 37 -22.68 25.75 -5.25
CA GLY A 37 -21.87 26.81 -4.70
C GLY A 37 -20.90 26.56 -3.56
N HIS A 38 -20.84 25.38 -2.96
CA HIS A 38 -19.72 25.07 -2.04
C HIS A 38 -19.14 23.73 -2.49
N GLY A 39 -18.03 23.78 -3.25
CA GLY A 39 -17.31 22.56 -3.61
C GLY A 39 -17.06 21.75 -2.34
N ARG A 40 -17.69 20.58 -2.24
CA ARG A 40 -17.48 19.66 -1.13
C ARG A 40 -16.01 19.30 -1.14
N ALA A 41 -15.31 19.60 -0.05
CA ALA A 41 -13.92 19.23 0.07
C ALA A 41 -13.79 17.72 -0.15
N GLU A 42 -12.83 17.33 -0.99
CA GLU A 42 -12.58 15.96 -1.35
C GLU A 42 -11.33 15.46 -0.61
N TRP A 43 -11.29 14.16 -0.33
CA TRP A 43 -10.13 13.53 0.26
C TRP A 43 -9.30 12.82 -0.82
N ALA A 44 -7.97 12.96 -0.73
CA ALA A 44 -7.01 12.24 -1.56
C ALA A 44 -6.01 11.52 -0.68
N GLY A 45 -5.68 10.29 -1.04
CA GLY A 45 -4.55 9.60 -0.42
C GLY A 45 -3.26 10.33 -0.78
N THR A 46 -2.42 10.60 0.23
CA THR A 46 -1.12 11.25 0.04
C THR A 46 0.05 10.32 0.37
N TRP A 47 -0.16 9.38 1.25
CA TRP A 47 0.77 8.31 1.58
C TRP A 47 -0.01 7.05 1.95
N ALA A 48 0.51 5.88 1.55
CA ALA A 48 0.00 4.59 2.02
C ALA A 48 1.10 3.54 1.97
N ALA A 49 0.94 2.51 2.80
CA ALA A 49 1.74 1.29 2.76
C ALA A 49 0.83 0.06 2.80
N ALA A 50 1.15 -0.93 1.99
CA ALA A 50 0.57 -2.25 2.12
C ALA A 50 1.03 -2.88 3.44
N VAL A 51 0.18 -3.65 4.07
CA VAL A 51 0.49 -4.28 5.35
C VAL A 51 0.38 -5.80 5.27
N THR A 52 1.10 -6.46 6.15
CA THR A 52 1.11 -7.91 6.29
C THR A 52 0.98 -8.31 7.75
N ARG A 53 0.82 -9.60 7.98
CA ARG A 53 0.93 -10.17 9.32
C ARG A 53 2.37 -10.08 9.83
N GLY A 54 2.54 -9.84 11.13
CA GLY A 54 3.84 -9.89 11.80
C GLY A 54 4.54 -11.24 11.61
N ASN A 55 5.85 -11.20 11.38
CA ASN A 55 6.69 -12.39 11.31
C ASN A 55 6.64 -13.15 12.64
N THR A 56 6.96 -14.43 12.63
CA THR A 56 6.98 -15.28 13.83
C THR A 56 8.30 -15.17 14.62
N VAL A 57 8.88 -13.97 14.61
CA VAL A 57 10.14 -13.67 15.32
C VAL A 57 10.16 -12.23 15.87
N GLY A 58 10.77 -12.07 17.04
CA GLY A 58 11.07 -10.76 17.61
C GLY A 58 9.83 -9.89 17.89
N LEU A 59 9.97 -8.59 17.72
CA LEU A 59 8.94 -7.61 18.08
C LEU A 59 7.67 -7.75 17.24
N THR A 60 7.77 -8.19 16.00
CA THR A 60 6.61 -8.35 15.11
C THR A 60 5.71 -9.52 15.54
N GLU A 61 6.28 -10.52 16.22
CA GLU A 61 5.54 -11.63 16.84
C GLU A 61 5.01 -11.25 18.22
N THR A 62 5.87 -10.69 19.08
CA THR A 62 5.51 -10.39 20.46
C THR A 62 4.59 -9.19 20.60
N GLY A 63 4.72 -8.22 19.68
CA GLY A 63 3.96 -6.98 19.71
C GLY A 63 4.49 -5.94 20.69
N LEU A 64 3.74 -4.87 20.85
CA LEU A 64 4.04 -3.72 21.70
C LEU A 64 3.25 -3.83 23.02
N ASN A 65 3.89 -3.47 24.15
CA ASN A 65 3.26 -3.48 25.46
C ASN A 65 3.80 -2.31 26.28
N ASN A 66 2.95 -1.35 26.66
CA ASN A 66 3.33 -0.07 27.27
C ASN A 66 4.47 0.61 26.50
N GLN A 67 4.33 0.67 25.17
CA GLN A 67 5.35 1.20 24.26
C GLN A 67 4.75 2.17 23.26
N SER A 68 5.60 3.11 22.82
CA SER A 68 5.33 3.98 21.69
C SER A 68 6.12 3.55 20.47
N ILE A 69 5.52 3.68 19.28
CA ILE A 69 6.24 3.62 18.01
C ILE A 69 6.14 4.99 17.32
N ARG A 70 7.28 5.51 16.87
CA ARG A 70 7.40 6.75 16.10
C ARG A 70 7.85 6.42 14.69
N MET A 71 7.06 6.85 13.70
CA MET A 71 7.21 6.47 12.31
C MET A 71 7.21 7.69 11.41
N THR A 72 8.19 7.75 10.51
CA THR A 72 8.29 8.81 9.50
C THR A 72 7.62 8.37 8.20
N VAL A 73 6.92 9.29 7.55
CA VAL A 73 6.28 9.12 6.26
C VAL A 73 6.41 10.41 5.44
N GLN A 74 6.50 10.31 4.11
CA GLN A 74 6.53 11.48 3.24
C GLN A 74 5.24 11.60 2.44
N THR A 75 4.67 12.81 2.41
CA THR A 75 3.46 13.11 1.63
C THR A 75 3.78 13.25 0.15
N SER A 76 2.92 12.74 -0.72
CA SER A 76 3.02 12.98 -2.16
C SER A 76 2.30 14.26 -2.60
N VAL A 77 1.22 14.62 -1.93
CA VAL A 77 0.43 15.85 -2.19
C VAL A 77 0.03 16.51 -0.88
N GLY A 78 -0.17 17.83 -0.92
CA GLY A 78 -0.51 18.63 0.25
C GLY A 78 -2.00 18.90 0.41
N GLY A 79 -2.35 19.52 1.55
CA GLY A 79 -3.70 19.95 1.88
C GLY A 79 -3.79 20.66 3.24
N PRO A 80 -4.90 21.39 3.54
CA PRO A 80 -5.05 22.15 4.79
C PRO A 80 -5.35 21.27 6.01
N ARG A 81 -5.90 20.07 5.79
CA ARG A 81 -6.26 19.10 6.82
C ARG A 81 -5.84 17.71 6.39
N LEU A 82 -5.56 16.87 7.35
CA LEU A 82 -5.26 15.46 7.11
C LEU A 82 -6.06 14.54 8.05
N ARG A 83 -6.07 13.26 7.72
CA ARG A 83 -6.54 12.17 8.58
C ARG A 83 -5.64 10.95 8.39
N VAL A 84 -5.49 10.17 9.44
CA VAL A 84 -4.59 9.01 9.49
C VAL A 84 -5.40 7.73 9.52
N ARG A 85 -5.01 6.74 8.74
CA ARG A 85 -5.61 5.41 8.73
C ARG A 85 -4.72 4.46 9.52
N LEU A 86 -5.29 3.87 10.56
CA LEU A 86 -4.67 2.82 11.35
C LEU A 86 -5.31 1.47 11.01
N THR A 87 -4.55 0.40 11.11
CA THR A 87 -5.02 -0.92 10.71
C THR A 87 -4.61 -2.01 11.70
N ASN A 88 -5.52 -2.94 11.95
CA ASN A 88 -5.29 -4.19 12.67
C ASN A 88 -5.74 -5.39 11.82
N LEU A 89 -5.59 -5.24 10.49
CA LEU A 89 -6.12 -6.17 9.48
C LEU A 89 -5.67 -7.62 9.75
N TYR A 90 -4.39 -7.80 10.06
CA TYR A 90 -3.81 -9.11 10.34
C TYR A 90 -3.66 -9.40 11.83
N GLY A 91 -4.21 -8.57 12.71
CA GLY A 91 -4.16 -8.75 14.15
C GLY A 91 -4.86 -10.04 14.60
N GLN A 92 -4.39 -10.60 15.71
CA GLN A 92 -5.00 -11.80 16.30
C GLN A 92 -6.01 -11.47 17.40
N GLN A 93 -5.97 -10.27 17.93
CA GLN A 93 -6.87 -9.73 18.96
C GLN A 93 -7.19 -8.26 18.70
N ALA A 94 -8.15 -7.69 19.40
CA ALA A 94 -8.37 -6.25 19.42
C ALA A 94 -7.17 -5.55 20.08
N ILE A 95 -6.76 -4.40 19.54
CA ILE A 95 -5.66 -3.59 20.09
C ILE A 95 -6.19 -2.27 20.61
N GLN A 96 -5.56 -1.75 21.67
CA GLN A 96 -5.89 -0.45 22.23
C GLN A 96 -4.80 0.57 21.84
N VAL A 97 -5.18 1.59 21.08
CA VAL A 97 -4.38 2.80 20.85
C VAL A 97 -4.69 3.76 22.00
N GLY A 98 -3.75 3.91 22.92
CA GLY A 98 -3.92 4.78 24.09
C GLY A 98 -3.81 6.25 23.72
N ARG A 99 -2.93 6.59 22.79
CA ARG A 99 -2.75 7.92 22.22
C ARG A 99 -2.11 7.83 20.83
N ALA A 100 -2.44 8.78 19.98
CA ALA A 100 -1.81 8.97 18.67
C ALA A 100 -1.55 10.46 18.42
N THR A 101 -0.42 10.78 17.81
CA THR A 101 -0.06 12.16 17.44
C THR A 101 0.54 12.19 16.03
N ILE A 102 0.45 13.37 15.41
CA ILE A 102 1.18 13.73 14.21
C ILE A 102 2.00 15.00 14.44
N ALA A 103 3.19 15.06 13.87
CA ALA A 103 4.12 16.17 14.03
C ALA A 103 5.00 16.34 12.80
N ARG A 104 5.83 17.39 12.77
CA ARG A 104 6.93 17.57 11.83
C ARG A 104 8.23 17.09 12.44
N PRO A 105 9.12 16.44 11.67
CA PRO A 105 10.47 16.14 12.13
C PRO A 105 11.22 17.45 12.41
N ASN A 106 12.14 17.41 13.37
CA ASN A 106 12.99 18.56 13.69
C ASN A 106 14.25 18.56 12.80
N THR A 107 14.23 19.29 11.72
CA THR A 107 15.37 19.40 10.79
C THR A 107 16.54 20.23 11.33
N ALA A 108 16.39 20.88 12.48
CA ALA A 108 17.50 21.58 13.16
C ALA A 108 18.43 20.61 13.91
N THR A 109 18.00 19.36 14.12
CA THR A 109 18.78 18.26 14.72
C THR A 109 18.91 17.10 13.72
N PRO A 110 19.60 17.28 12.59
CA PRO A 110 19.62 16.29 11.50
C PRO A 110 20.25 14.96 11.89
N ASP A 111 21.07 14.95 12.94
CA ASP A 111 21.70 13.74 13.48
C ASP A 111 20.76 12.91 14.38
N ASP A 112 19.63 13.48 14.81
CA ASP A 112 18.59 12.79 15.58
C ASP A 112 17.27 12.78 14.83
N LEU A 113 17.06 11.74 14.03
CA LEU A 113 15.86 11.55 13.20
C LEU A 113 14.59 11.29 14.04
N SER A 114 14.72 11.08 15.36
CA SER A 114 13.58 10.90 16.26
C SER A 114 13.02 12.20 16.82
N ASP A 115 13.73 13.32 16.69
CA ASP A 115 13.29 14.61 17.17
C ASP A 115 12.13 15.17 16.35
N ILE A 116 11.18 15.80 17.04
CA ILE A 116 10.05 16.47 16.42
C ILE A 116 9.95 17.94 16.83
N VAL A 117 9.35 18.78 16.01
CA VAL A 117 9.07 20.18 16.33
C VAL A 117 7.90 20.24 17.34
N PRO A 118 8.12 20.62 18.61
CA PRO A 118 7.07 20.57 19.66
C PRO A 118 5.79 21.34 19.31
N ALA A 119 5.94 22.52 18.72
CA ALA A 119 4.83 23.38 18.31
C ALA A 119 3.96 22.75 17.19
N SER A 120 4.48 21.77 16.46
CA SER A 120 3.76 21.09 15.39
C SER A 120 2.91 19.91 15.87
N VAL A 121 3.12 19.42 17.09
CA VAL A 121 2.42 18.23 17.59
C VAL A 121 0.91 18.47 17.62
N ARG A 122 0.17 17.55 17.00
CA ARG A 122 -1.30 17.49 17.07
C ARG A 122 -1.73 16.11 17.51
N GLN A 123 -2.58 16.06 18.50
CA GLN A 123 -3.23 14.82 18.91
C GLN A 123 -4.25 14.40 17.85
N LEU A 124 -4.21 13.14 17.47
CA LEU A 124 -5.25 12.52 16.66
C LEU A 124 -6.40 12.07 17.58
N THR A 125 -7.62 12.24 17.10
CA THR A 125 -8.82 11.75 17.77
C THR A 125 -9.58 10.78 16.87
N PHE A 126 -10.43 9.98 17.48
CA PHE A 126 -11.24 8.96 16.84
C PHE A 126 -12.67 9.08 17.35
N SER A 127 -13.56 9.63 16.53
CA SER A 127 -14.92 10.02 16.94
C SER A 127 -14.92 10.94 18.18
N GLY A 128 -13.98 11.89 18.22
CA GLY A 128 -13.79 12.84 19.32
C GLY A 128 -12.99 12.33 20.53
N ALA A 129 -12.70 11.02 20.60
CA ALA A 129 -11.91 10.44 21.68
C ALA A 129 -10.42 10.42 21.36
N GLY A 130 -9.55 10.65 22.37
CA GLY A 130 -8.08 10.62 22.22
C GLY A 130 -7.48 9.22 22.24
N SER A 131 -8.29 8.21 22.48
CA SER A 131 -7.91 6.79 22.45
C SER A 131 -8.95 5.99 21.67
N ALA A 132 -8.57 4.82 21.18
CA ALA A 132 -9.49 3.95 20.44
C ALA A 132 -9.10 2.47 20.55
N THR A 133 -10.08 1.60 20.33
CA THR A 133 -9.85 0.16 20.15
C THR A 133 -10.02 -0.17 18.67
N ILE A 134 -9.05 -0.87 18.08
CA ILE A 134 -9.16 -1.41 16.73
C ILE A 134 -9.39 -2.92 16.85
N ASN A 135 -10.56 -3.36 16.45
CA ASN A 135 -10.91 -4.77 16.47
C ASN A 135 -10.01 -5.57 15.53
N LYS A 136 -9.89 -6.86 15.79
CA LYS A 136 -9.22 -7.80 14.89
C LYS A 136 -9.82 -7.71 13.48
N GLY A 137 -8.96 -7.58 12.46
CA GLY A 137 -9.36 -7.50 11.06
C GLY A 137 -9.94 -6.15 10.65
N ALA A 138 -9.88 -5.12 11.50
CA ALA A 138 -10.48 -3.81 11.23
C ALA A 138 -9.44 -2.73 10.91
N GLU A 139 -9.90 -1.70 10.23
CA GLU A 139 -9.22 -0.42 10.10
C GLU A 139 -9.93 0.66 10.91
N LEU A 140 -9.20 1.71 11.23
CA LEU A 140 -9.69 2.87 11.97
C LEU A 140 -9.18 4.15 11.32
N LEU A 141 -10.09 5.06 11.02
CA LEU A 141 -9.78 6.37 10.48
C LEU A 141 -9.84 7.42 11.58
N SER A 142 -8.81 8.25 11.69
CA SER A 142 -8.85 9.39 12.63
C SER A 142 -9.84 10.44 12.18
N ASP A 143 -10.29 11.27 13.14
CA ASP A 143 -10.98 12.50 12.80
C ASP A 143 -10.04 13.41 11.99
N PRO A 144 -10.58 14.26 11.10
CA PRO A 144 -9.76 15.24 10.38
C PRO A 144 -9.11 16.25 11.33
N VAL A 145 -7.80 16.42 11.23
CA VAL A 145 -7.03 17.38 12.02
C VAL A 145 -6.59 18.56 11.15
N ALA A 146 -6.72 19.78 11.69
CA ALA A 146 -6.17 20.98 11.04
C ALA A 146 -4.63 20.94 11.14
N PHE A 147 -4.01 20.51 10.07
CA PHE A 147 -2.58 20.36 9.93
C PHE A 147 -2.24 20.63 8.46
N PRO A 148 -1.97 21.89 8.09
CA PRO A 148 -1.57 22.19 6.73
C PRO A 148 -0.31 21.44 6.36
N VAL A 149 -0.36 20.71 5.25
CA VAL A 149 0.71 19.86 4.76
C VAL A 149 1.09 20.30 3.35
N ALA A 150 2.38 20.40 3.10
CA ALA A 150 2.91 20.61 1.76
C ALA A 150 3.03 19.25 1.01
N GLU A 151 3.24 19.33 -0.29
CA GLU A 151 3.73 18.20 -1.09
C GLU A 151 5.17 17.85 -0.72
N GLN A 152 5.55 16.59 -0.77
CA GLN A 152 6.90 16.09 -0.41
C GLN A 152 7.34 16.51 1.01
N GLU A 153 6.41 16.63 1.94
CA GLU A 153 6.70 16.95 3.33
C GLU A 153 6.78 15.70 4.18
N ASP A 154 7.82 15.62 5.01
CA ASP A 154 7.97 14.56 6.00
C ASP A 154 7.07 14.83 7.21
N LEU A 155 6.37 13.80 7.62
CA LEU A 155 5.52 13.79 8.80
C LEU A 155 5.93 12.66 9.74
N VAL A 156 5.72 12.88 11.02
CA VAL A 156 6.01 11.89 12.06
C VAL A 156 4.71 11.50 12.75
N VAL A 157 4.34 10.23 12.65
CA VAL A 157 3.21 9.63 13.37
C VAL A 157 3.75 8.87 14.57
N THR A 158 3.28 9.19 15.77
CA THR A 158 3.63 8.45 16.98
C THR A 158 2.38 7.82 17.59
N LEU A 159 2.41 6.50 17.79
CA LEU A 159 1.33 5.72 18.40
C LEU A 159 1.80 5.15 19.72
N TYR A 160 0.94 5.18 20.74
CA TYR A 160 1.17 4.54 22.04
C TYR A 160 0.20 3.40 22.29
N PHE A 161 0.73 2.26 22.71
CA PHE A 161 -0.04 1.06 23.04
C PHE A 161 0.13 0.74 24.53
N PRO A 162 -0.88 1.02 25.37
CA PRO A 162 -0.79 0.83 26.83
C PRO A 162 -0.77 -0.63 27.28
N VAL A 163 -1.33 -1.53 26.44
CA VAL A 163 -1.44 -2.95 26.71
C VAL A 163 -0.90 -3.76 25.53
N LEU A 164 -0.56 -5.01 25.80
CA LEU A 164 0.02 -5.92 24.80
C LEU A 164 -0.86 -6.04 23.56
N THR A 165 -0.29 -5.74 22.39
CA THR A 165 -0.98 -5.84 21.11
C THR A 165 -1.05 -7.27 20.57
N GLY A 166 -0.13 -8.15 20.98
CA GLY A 166 0.14 -9.40 20.25
C GLY A 166 0.80 -9.12 18.90
N PRO A 167 0.86 -10.12 18.02
CA PRO A 167 1.49 -9.99 16.71
C PRO A 167 0.96 -8.78 15.94
N VAL A 168 1.89 -8.03 15.35
CA VAL A 168 1.56 -6.76 14.70
C VAL A 168 0.98 -6.95 13.30
N THR A 169 0.21 -5.95 12.85
CA THR A 169 -0.04 -5.68 11.43
C THR A 169 0.99 -4.65 10.99
N PHE A 170 1.82 -4.96 9.98
CA PHE A 170 2.95 -4.10 9.66
C PHE A 170 3.35 -4.13 8.18
N HIS A 171 4.15 -3.15 7.79
CA HIS A 171 4.93 -3.14 6.57
C HIS A 171 6.41 -3.30 6.93
N GLY A 172 7.08 -4.30 6.37
CA GLY A 172 8.40 -4.73 6.84
C GLY A 172 9.53 -3.77 6.48
N GLN A 173 9.57 -3.30 5.23
CA GLN A 173 10.71 -2.52 4.69
C GLN A 173 10.32 -1.07 4.42
N SER A 174 10.37 -0.22 5.45
CA SER A 174 9.91 1.17 5.32
C SER A 174 10.86 2.08 4.52
N ARG A 175 12.11 1.70 4.33
CA ARG A 175 13.21 2.54 3.77
C ARG A 175 13.45 3.85 4.55
N VAL A 176 12.88 3.94 5.75
CA VAL A 176 13.11 5.03 6.71
C VAL A 176 13.47 4.45 8.08
N THR A 177 14.11 5.25 8.91
CA THR A 177 14.40 4.90 10.29
C THR A 177 13.18 5.23 11.15
N ASN A 178 12.68 4.24 11.88
CA ASN A 178 11.60 4.38 12.84
C ASN A 178 12.11 4.09 14.26
N PHE A 179 11.29 4.34 15.28
CA PHE A 179 11.76 4.33 16.66
C PHE A 179 10.74 3.67 17.57
N ILE A 180 11.22 2.89 18.55
CA ILE A 180 10.40 2.29 19.60
C ILE A 180 10.81 2.89 20.94
N GLY A 181 9.86 3.37 21.71
CA GLY A 181 10.06 3.91 23.04
C GLY A 181 9.29 3.16 24.11
N ALA A 182 9.82 3.08 25.31
CA ALA A 182 9.09 2.60 26.48
C ALA A 182 8.11 3.68 26.97
N THR A 183 6.90 3.29 27.39
CA THR A 183 5.85 4.20 27.89
C THR A 183 5.25 5.15 26.81
N ASP A 184 4.37 6.07 27.20
CA ASP A 184 3.77 7.08 26.31
C ASP A 184 4.78 8.20 26.03
N LEU A 185 5.36 8.16 24.82
CA LEU A 185 6.26 9.18 24.29
C LEU A 185 5.64 9.96 23.12
N THR A 186 4.33 9.95 22.96
CA THR A 186 3.65 10.59 21.84
C THR A 186 3.88 12.10 21.77
N SER A 187 4.16 12.74 22.91
CA SER A 187 4.43 14.18 23.01
C SER A 187 5.92 14.51 23.26
N ALA A 188 6.80 13.49 23.38
CA ALA A 188 8.24 13.72 23.60
C ALA A 188 8.83 14.43 22.38
N ALA A 189 9.44 15.58 22.59
CA ALA A 189 10.02 16.38 21.52
C ALA A 189 11.40 15.85 21.09
N ASP A 190 12.17 15.34 22.06
CA ASP A 190 13.47 14.74 21.83
C ASP A 190 13.40 13.22 21.67
N GLY A 191 14.44 12.65 21.13
CA GLY A 191 14.60 11.22 20.88
C GLY A 191 15.09 10.39 22.07
N ALA A 192 15.36 11.00 23.23
CA ALA A 192 16.11 10.37 24.34
C ALA A 192 15.45 9.09 24.87
N GLY A 193 14.13 8.95 24.74
CA GLY A 193 13.38 7.76 25.18
C GLY A 193 13.19 6.69 24.11
N PHE A 194 13.76 6.86 22.92
CA PHE A 194 13.55 5.99 21.78
C PHE A 194 14.76 5.13 21.45
N THR A 195 14.51 3.92 20.96
CA THR A 195 15.50 3.02 20.38
C THR A 195 15.31 2.99 18.86
N ILE A 196 16.43 3.17 18.14
CA ILE A 196 16.47 3.20 16.67
C ILE A 196 16.08 1.85 16.08
N ARG A 197 15.26 1.88 15.02
CA ARG A 197 14.94 0.75 14.15
C ARG A 197 15.23 1.13 12.70
N PRO A 198 16.47 0.98 12.25
CA PRO A 198 16.88 1.38 10.91
C PRO A 198 16.17 0.49 9.87
N ASN A 199 15.64 1.11 8.81
CA ASN A 199 14.91 0.45 7.73
C ASN A 199 13.79 -0.50 8.20
N CYS A 200 13.16 -0.20 9.31
CA CYS A 200 12.03 -0.94 9.89
C CYS A 200 10.97 0.07 10.30
N CYS A 201 9.96 -0.28 10.21
CA CYS A 201 8.70 -0.93 9.86
C CYS A 201 7.60 0.08 10.15
N TRP A 202 6.61 0.21 9.31
CA TRP A 202 5.38 0.89 9.73
C TRP A 202 4.47 -0.15 10.38
N MET A 203 4.13 0.06 11.66
CA MET A 203 3.25 -0.85 12.43
C MET A 203 1.91 -0.17 12.67
N PHE A 204 0.83 -0.87 12.36
CA PHE A 204 -0.54 -0.41 12.55
C PHE A 204 -0.90 0.88 11.80
N LEU A 205 -0.06 1.35 10.90
CA LEU A 205 -0.24 2.56 10.08
C LEU A 205 -0.33 2.15 8.60
N SER A 206 -1.47 2.44 7.94
CA SER A 206 -1.71 2.04 6.55
C SER A 206 -1.91 3.20 5.59
N GLY A 207 -2.18 4.43 6.07
CA GLY A 207 -2.38 5.54 5.15
C GLY A 207 -2.55 6.90 5.81
N ILE A 208 -2.32 7.93 4.99
CA ILE A 208 -2.65 9.33 5.30
C ILE A 208 -3.38 9.92 4.11
N ASP A 209 -4.51 10.53 4.39
CA ASP A 209 -5.28 11.28 3.41
C ASP A 209 -5.21 12.78 3.72
N VAL A 210 -5.22 13.61 2.69
CA VAL A 210 -5.32 15.07 2.79
C VAL A 210 -6.61 15.58 2.18
N GLU A 211 -7.17 16.65 2.77
CA GLU A 211 -8.33 17.34 2.24
C GLU A 211 -7.91 18.28 1.11
N ARG A 212 -8.63 18.25 -0.01
CA ARG A 212 -8.36 19.09 -1.17
C ARG A 212 -9.65 19.70 -1.72
N LYS A 213 -9.54 20.85 -2.35
CA LYS A 213 -10.69 21.48 -3.03
C LYS A 213 -11.05 20.77 -4.34
N VAL A 214 -10.04 20.26 -5.02
CA VAL A 214 -10.13 19.45 -6.24
C VAL A 214 -9.11 18.35 -6.16
N THR A 215 -9.46 17.13 -6.56
CA THR A 215 -8.50 16.04 -6.64
C THR A 215 -8.61 15.32 -7.99
N PRO A 216 -7.49 15.13 -8.70
CA PRO A 216 -7.44 14.24 -9.85
C PRO A 216 -7.43 12.76 -9.45
N GLY A 217 -7.49 12.48 -8.14
CA GLY A 217 -7.40 11.14 -7.57
C GLY A 217 -5.99 10.76 -7.14
N SER A 218 -5.78 9.46 -6.97
CA SER A 218 -4.50 8.88 -6.56
C SER A 218 -4.04 7.80 -7.54
N VAL A 219 -2.71 7.68 -7.70
CA VAL A 219 -2.03 6.60 -8.40
C VAL A 219 -1.56 5.60 -7.34
N VAL A 220 -1.95 4.35 -7.48
CA VAL A 220 -1.48 3.24 -6.66
C VAL A 220 -0.39 2.50 -7.41
N VAL A 221 0.73 2.25 -6.77
CA VAL A 221 1.77 1.34 -7.23
C VAL A 221 1.62 0.01 -6.49
N LEU A 222 1.34 -1.05 -7.23
CA LEU A 222 1.25 -2.42 -6.74
C LEU A 222 2.47 -3.19 -7.28
N GLY A 223 3.42 -3.48 -6.40
CA GLY A 223 4.71 -4.03 -6.80
C GLY A 223 5.33 -4.93 -5.73
N ASP A 224 6.56 -5.29 -5.99
CA ASP A 224 7.43 -6.06 -5.13
C ASP A 224 8.57 -5.21 -4.55
N SER A 225 9.70 -5.84 -4.14
CA SER A 225 10.87 -5.17 -3.57
C SER A 225 11.45 -4.05 -4.45
N ILE A 226 11.33 -4.17 -5.77
CA ILE A 226 11.82 -3.16 -6.71
C ILE A 226 11.03 -1.85 -6.54
N SER A 227 9.73 -1.95 -6.34
CA SER A 227 8.84 -0.80 -6.15
C SER A 227 8.75 -0.38 -4.68
N ASP A 228 8.95 -1.34 -3.75
CA ASP A 228 9.05 -1.07 -2.31
C ASP A 228 10.33 -0.30 -1.95
N GLY A 229 11.32 -0.38 -2.84
CA GLY A 229 12.50 0.49 -2.82
C GLY A 229 13.76 -0.16 -2.32
N ASN A 230 13.86 -1.50 -2.35
CA ASN A 230 15.12 -2.17 -2.06
C ASN A 230 16.22 -1.64 -2.97
N GLY A 231 17.42 -1.41 -2.41
CA GLY A 231 18.54 -0.80 -3.11
C GLY A 231 18.58 0.74 -3.05
N SER A 232 17.47 1.42 -2.73
CA SER A 232 17.46 2.88 -2.56
C SER A 232 18.09 3.32 -1.23
N THR A 233 18.56 4.57 -1.16
CA THR A 233 19.14 5.15 0.05
C THR A 233 18.09 5.29 1.14
N VAL A 234 18.35 4.73 2.33
CA VAL A 234 17.48 4.85 3.51
C VAL A 234 17.41 6.31 3.98
N ASN A 235 16.22 6.76 4.41
CA ASN A 235 15.91 8.12 4.85
C ASN A 235 16.11 9.20 3.76
N ALA A 236 15.98 8.84 2.49
CA ALA A 236 16.20 9.78 1.40
C ALA A 236 15.00 9.91 0.44
N ASP A 237 13.93 9.14 0.65
CA ASP A 237 12.73 9.11 -0.19
C ASP A 237 13.07 8.97 -1.68
N ARG A 238 13.86 7.91 -1.97
CA ARG A 238 14.41 7.64 -3.30
C ARG A 238 13.82 6.40 -3.97
N ARG A 239 12.73 5.84 -3.43
CA ARG A 239 11.98 4.79 -4.12
C ARG A 239 11.44 5.37 -5.43
N TRP A 240 11.35 4.58 -6.49
CA TRP A 240 10.85 5.13 -7.75
C TRP A 240 9.41 5.70 -7.66
N PRO A 241 8.49 5.19 -6.81
CA PRO A 241 7.19 5.84 -6.61
C PRO A 241 7.29 7.21 -5.93
N ASP A 242 8.25 7.43 -5.01
CA ASP A 242 8.48 8.74 -4.39
C ASP A 242 8.97 9.74 -5.44
N LEU A 243 9.91 9.31 -6.29
CA LEU A 243 10.42 10.13 -7.39
C LEU A 243 9.37 10.38 -8.50
N LEU A 244 8.45 9.42 -8.71
CA LEU A 244 7.28 9.63 -9.57
C LEU A 244 6.38 10.74 -9.01
N ALA A 245 6.12 10.74 -7.69
CA ALA A 245 5.33 11.79 -7.04
C ALA A 245 5.96 13.16 -7.29
N LYS A 246 7.26 13.29 -7.06
CA LYS A 246 8.01 14.53 -7.34
C LYS A 246 7.88 14.95 -8.81
N ARG A 247 8.08 14.04 -9.74
CA ARG A 247 7.97 14.33 -11.18
C ARG A 247 6.56 14.78 -11.58
N LEU A 248 5.51 14.18 -10.99
CA LEU A 248 4.13 14.57 -11.26
C LEU A 248 3.81 15.96 -10.72
N ILE A 249 4.40 16.36 -9.59
CA ILE A 249 4.34 17.73 -9.04
C ILE A 249 4.96 18.71 -10.04
N ASP A 250 6.18 18.42 -10.49
CA ASP A 250 6.90 19.29 -11.44
C ASP A 250 6.15 19.45 -12.78
N ALA A 251 5.47 18.38 -13.23
CA ALA A 251 4.73 18.36 -14.49
C ALA A 251 3.29 18.91 -14.37
N ARG A 252 2.67 18.80 -13.22
CA ARG A 252 1.26 19.15 -12.97
C ARG A 252 1.12 19.79 -11.59
N PRO A 253 1.50 21.06 -11.43
CA PRO A 253 1.42 21.71 -10.12
C PRO A 253 -0.01 21.73 -9.57
N GLU A 254 -0.10 21.88 -8.27
CA GLU A 254 -1.36 21.97 -7.53
C GLU A 254 -2.43 22.85 -8.24
N PRO A 255 -3.71 22.50 -8.23
CA PRO A 255 -4.33 21.34 -7.54
C PRO A 255 -4.47 20.07 -8.41
N ARG A 256 -3.76 19.97 -9.53
CA ARG A 256 -3.92 18.90 -10.54
C ARG A 256 -2.99 17.70 -10.36
N THR A 257 -2.14 17.72 -9.35
CA THR A 257 -1.22 16.62 -9.04
C THR A 257 -1.98 15.48 -8.36
N PRO A 258 -1.96 14.25 -8.88
CA PRO A 258 -2.49 13.09 -8.18
C PRO A 258 -1.59 12.68 -7.01
N GLY A 259 -2.17 12.13 -5.94
CA GLY A 259 -1.39 11.44 -4.92
C GLY A 259 -0.72 10.18 -5.48
N VAL A 260 0.43 9.79 -4.94
CA VAL A 260 1.10 8.53 -5.26
C VAL A 260 1.17 7.68 -3.99
N LEU A 261 0.64 6.46 -4.07
CA LEU A 261 0.50 5.53 -2.96
C LEU A 261 1.28 4.26 -3.28
N ASN A 262 2.34 3.99 -2.54
CA ASN A 262 3.16 2.81 -2.75
C ASN A 262 2.64 1.64 -1.91
N LEU A 263 1.97 0.70 -2.55
CA LEU A 263 1.42 -0.50 -1.93
C LEU A 263 2.21 -1.76 -2.33
N SER A 264 3.50 -1.59 -2.55
CA SER A 264 4.41 -2.68 -2.86
C SER A 264 4.82 -3.42 -1.59
N LEU A 265 5.19 -4.67 -1.72
CA LEU A 265 5.74 -5.50 -0.65
C LEU A 265 6.96 -6.24 -1.18
N ALA A 266 8.08 -6.14 -0.48
CA ALA A 266 9.29 -6.87 -0.85
C ALA A 266 9.02 -8.37 -0.96
N GLY A 267 9.45 -9.00 -2.07
CA GLY A 267 9.24 -10.43 -2.32
C GLY A 267 7.83 -10.82 -2.76
N ASN A 268 6.92 -9.86 -2.95
CA ASN A 268 5.54 -10.17 -3.33
C ASN A 268 5.44 -10.84 -4.70
N ARG A 269 4.46 -11.71 -4.86
CA ARG A 269 4.23 -12.57 -6.03
C ARG A 269 2.80 -12.41 -6.53
N LEU A 270 2.61 -12.69 -7.80
CA LEU A 270 1.27 -12.71 -8.42
C LEU A 270 0.45 -13.92 -7.98
N ASN A 271 1.11 -15.10 -7.94
CA ASN A 271 0.46 -16.40 -7.85
C ASN A 271 0.61 -17.07 -6.49
N HIS A 272 1.61 -16.66 -5.69
CA HIS A 272 2.01 -17.40 -4.50
C HIS A 272 1.88 -16.56 -3.23
N GLU A 273 1.45 -17.20 -2.15
CA GLU A 273 1.44 -16.60 -0.80
C GLU A 273 2.87 -16.45 -0.28
N GLY A 274 3.11 -15.42 0.54
CA GLY A 274 4.43 -15.17 1.13
C GLY A 274 4.98 -16.33 1.97
N THR A 275 4.10 -17.18 2.47
CA THR A 275 4.45 -18.37 3.28
C THR A 275 4.58 -19.67 2.50
N GLU A 276 4.25 -19.65 1.20
CA GLU A 276 4.43 -20.84 0.38
C GLU A 276 5.91 -21.09 0.10
N PRO A 277 6.32 -22.37 0.09
CA PRO A 277 7.67 -22.75 -0.31
C PRO A 277 8.04 -22.18 -1.68
N GLY A 278 9.23 -21.68 -1.80
CA GLY A 278 9.81 -21.14 -3.02
C GLY A 278 11.32 -21.34 -2.98
N ALA A 279 12.03 -20.80 -3.96
CA ALA A 279 13.49 -20.80 -3.93
C ALA A 279 13.95 -19.91 -2.75
N GLY A 280 14.29 -20.54 -1.64
CA GLY A 280 14.57 -19.91 -0.35
C GLY A 280 13.35 -19.89 0.53
N ASP A 281 13.16 -20.96 1.29
CA ASP A 281 12.17 -21.00 2.36
C ASP A 281 12.47 -19.89 3.36
N PHE A 282 11.50 -19.01 3.58
CA PHE A 282 11.50 -18.04 4.67
C PHE A 282 10.39 -18.41 5.66
N PRO A 283 10.49 -19.54 6.38
CA PRO A 283 9.45 -19.98 7.28
C PRO A 283 9.23 -18.93 8.37
N GLY A 284 7.96 -18.52 8.54
CA GLY A 284 7.61 -17.51 9.52
C GLY A 284 7.80 -16.07 9.07
N TYR A 285 8.26 -15.81 7.86
CA TYR A 285 8.36 -14.48 7.27
C TYR A 285 7.10 -14.18 6.45
N TYR A 286 6.14 -13.51 7.07
CA TYR A 286 4.88 -13.11 6.43
C TYR A 286 5.00 -11.80 5.64
N GLU A 287 6.11 -11.09 5.75
CA GLU A 287 6.32 -9.78 5.11
C GLU A 287 6.31 -9.82 3.58
N LEU A 288 6.47 -11.00 2.96
CA LEU A 288 6.30 -11.16 1.51
C LEU A 288 4.83 -11.00 1.08
N GLY A 289 3.92 -11.04 2.02
CA GLY A 289 2.49 -10.79 1.87
C GLY A 289 1.69 -11.86 1.13
N PRO A 290 0.37 -11.74 1.12
CA PRO A 290 -0.51 -12.52 0.27
C PRO A 290 -0.21 -12.28 -1.21
N ASN A 291 -0.61 -13.19 -2.09
CA ASN A 291 -0.49 -12.97 -3.53
C ASN A 291 -1.21 -11.69 -3.97
N ALA A 292 -0.72 -11.07 -5.04
CA ALA A 292 -1.21 -9.75 -5.45
C ALA A 292 -2.68 -9.72 -5.81
N LEU A 293 -3.24 -10.80 -6.34
CA LEU A 293 -4.67 -10.89 -6.66
C LEU A 293 -5.54 -10.87 -5.40
N ALA A 294 -5.10 -11.51 -4.31
CA ALA A 294 -5.79 -11.50 -3.02
C ALA A 294 -5.76 -10.10 -2.37
N ARG A 295 -4.72 -9.31 -2.62
CA ARG A 295 -4.51 -7.99 -2.04
C ARG A 295 -5.34 -6.86 -2.66
N LEU A 296 -5.92 -7.07 -3.86
CA LEU A 296 -6.62 -5.98 -4.57
C LEU A 296 -7.75 -5.35 -3.75
N ASN A 297 -8.54 -6.16 -3.05
CA ASN A 297 -9.67 -5.66 -2.26
C ASN A 297 -9.26 -4.99 -0.95
N GLU A 298 -8.14 -5.43 -0.36
CA GLU A 298 -7.67 -4.93 0.93
C GLU A 298 -6.73 -3.74 0.76
N ASP A 299 -5.82 -3.80 -0.20
CA ASP A 299 -4.76 -2.80 -0.35
C ASP A 299 -5.09 -1.73 -1.41
N VAL A 300 -5.63 -2.12 -2.58
CA VAL A 300 -5.71 -1.24 -3.75
C VAL A 300 -7.03 -0.48 -3.83
N PHE A 301 -8.14 -1.20 -3.85
CA PHE A 301 -9.45 -0.60 -4.11
C PHE A 301 -9.99 0.30 -2.98
N PRO A 302 -9.65 0.09 -1.70
CA PRO A 302 -10.08 0.98 -0.62
C PRO A 302 -9.30 2.31 -0.55
N GLN A 303 -8.24 2.47 -1.37
CA GLN A 303 -7.43 3.69 -1.29
C GLN A 303 -8.23 4.93 -1.68
N THR A 304 -8.06 5.97 -0.87
CA THR A 304 -8.81 7.22 -1.04
C THR A 304 -8.51 7.86 -2.38
N GLY A 305 -9.54 7.95 -3.22
CA GLY A 305 -9.45 8.59 -4.52
C GLY A 305 -8.66 7.82 -5.58
N VAL A 306 -8.44 6.51 -5.44
CA VAL A 306 -7.73 5.73 -6.47
C VAL A 306 -8.36 5.90 -7.85
N ARG A 307 -7.53 6.15 -8.86
CA ARG A 307 -7.91 6.29 -10.27
C ARG A 307 -7.02 5.48 -11.21
N THR A 308 -5.78 5.26 -10.83
CA THR A 308 -4.78 4.54 -11.64
C THR A 308 -4.06 3.51 -10.78
N VAL A 309 -3.85 2.34 -11.32
CA VAL A 309 -3.03 1.28 -10.73
C VAL A 309 -1.88 0.98 -11.67
N ILE A 310 -0.65 1.11 -11.18
CA ILE A 310 0.56 0.69 -11.88
C ILE A 310 1.01 -0.62 -11.25
N THR A 311 0.99 -1.69 -12.02
CA THR A 311 1.39 -3.03 -11.57
C THR A 311 2.80 -3.35 -12.08
N HIS A 312 3.72 -3.65 -11.13
CA HIS A 312 5.08 -4.11 -11.45
C HIS A 312 5.39 -5.35 -10.61
N LEU A 313 4.97 -6.51 -11.10
CA LEU A 313 4.99 -7.81 -10.41
C LEU A 313 5.21 -8.95 -11.39
N GLY A 314 5.73 -10.08 -10.88
CA GLY A 314 5.95 -11.31 -11.64
C GLY A 314 7.39 -11.78 -11.63
N ILE A 315 8.35 -10.93 -11.27
CA ILE A 315 9.75 -11.34 -11.23
C ILE A 315 10.01 -12.36 -10.12
N ASN A 316 9.36 -12.23 -8.96
CA ASN A 316 9.49 -13.17 -7.85
C ASN A 316 8.82 -14.53 -8.13
N ASP A 317 7.74 -14.55 -8.93
CA ASP A 317 7.11 -15.78 -9.40
C ASP A 317 8.09 -16.58 -10.27
N ILE A 318 8.87 -15.89 -11.13
CA ILE A 318 9.94 -16.51 -11.93
C ILE A 318 11.12 -16.87 -11.04
N TRP A 319 11.60 -15.92 -10.24
CA TRP A 319 12.82 -16.03 -9.47
C TRP A 319 12.74 -17.09 -8.38
N MET A 320 11.67 -17.07 -7.57
CA MET A 320 11.49 -17.98 -6.43
C MET A 320 10.84 -19.31 -6.85
N ASN A 321 9.80 -19.26 -7.70
CA ASN A 321 8.94 -20.41 -7.97
C ASN A 321 9.15 -21.05 -9.34
N GLY A 322 9.75 -20.32 -10.30
CA GLY A 322 9.94 -20.82 -11.66
C GLY A 322 8.65 -20.91 -12.47
N ASP A 323 7.69 -20.03 -12.20
CA ASP A 323 6.41 -19.99 -12.89
C ASP A 323 6.61 -19.81 -14.41
N SER A 324 5.70 -20.43 -15.17
CA SER A 324 5.71 -20.31 -16.63
C SER A 324 5.20 -18.92 -17.10
N PRO A 325 5.58 -18.50 -18.33
CA PRO A 325 5.06 -17.26 -18.89
C PRO A 325 3.53 -17.21 -18.94
N GLU A 326 2.87 -18.35 -19.24
CA GLU A 326 1.42 -18.46 -19.35
C GLU A 326 0.74 -18.21 -17.99
N ALA A 327 1.29 -18.74 -16.90
CA ALA A 327 0.76 -18.52 -15.54
C ALA A 327 0.84 -17.05 -15.15
N ILE A 328 1.99 -16.42 -15.38
CA ILE A 328 2.20 -14.99 -15.07
C ILE A 328 1.28 -14.11 -15.93
N ILE A 329 1.20 -14.36 -17.23
CA ILE A 329 0.32 -13.62 -18.15
C ILE A 329 -1.16 -13.77 -17.75
N ALA A 330 -1.59 -14.98 -17.37
CA ALA A 330 -2.97 -15.22 -16.92
C ALA A 330 -3.30 -14.37 -15.69
N SER A 331 -2.40 -14.29 -14.72
CA SER A 331 -2.59 -13.50 -13.50
C SER A 331 -2.54 -12.00 -13.75
N LEU A 332 -1.63 -11.52 -14.59
CA LEU A 332 -1.60 -10.12 -15.03
C LEU A 332 -2.91 -9.72 -15.73
N ARG A 333 -3.45 -10.58 -16.60
CA ARG A 333 -4.76 -10.37 -17.23
C ARG A 333 -5.90 -10.32 -16.22
N GLN A 334 -5.89 -11.23 -15.25
CA GLN A 334 -6.92 -11.27 -14.21
C GLN A 334 -6.88 -10.03 -13.33
N LEU A 335 -5.69 -9.58 -12.95
CA LEU A 335 -5.48 -8.33 -12.21
C LEU A 335 -6.01 -7.13 -13.02
N ASN A 336 -5.58 -7.01 -14.27
CA ASN A 336 -6.03 -5.96 -15.19
C ASN A 336 -7.56 -5.88 -15.28
N ARG A 337 -8.21 -7.02 -15.51
CA ARG A 337 -9.69 -7.10 -15.61
C ARG A 337 -10.38 -6.63 -14.31
N GLN A 338 -9.84 -6.98 -13.15
CA GLN A 338 -10.40 -6.55 -11.87
C GLN A 338 -10.23 -5.04 -11.64
N VAL A 339 -9.11 -4.48 -12.05
CA VAL A 339 -8.86 -3.03 -11.99
C VAL A 339 -9.80 -2.28 -12.94
N GLN A 340 -9.88 -2.70 -14.21
CA GLN A 340 -10.72 -2.07 -15.22
C GLN A 340 -12.22 -2.24 -14.92
N ALA A 341 -12.64 -3.37 -14.33
CA ALA A 341 -14.04 -3.59 -13.92
C ALA A 341 -14.52 -2.58 -12.86
N ARG A 342 -13.62 -1.88 -12.18
CA ARG A 342 -13.91 -0.78 -11.26
C ARG A 342 -13.79 0.62 -11.90
N GLY A 343 -13.60 0.69 -13.22
CA GLY A 343 -13.42 1.94 -13.94
C GLY A 343 -12.08 2.62 -13.65
N LEU A 344 -11.08 1.87 -13.18
CA LEU A 344 -9.74 2.39 -12.91
C LEU A 344 -8.83 2.18 -14.12
N THR A 345 -7.90 3.10 -14.33
CA THR A 345 -6.83 2.97 -15.32
C THR A 345 -5.83 1.91 -14.84
N SER A 346 -5.51 0.94 -15.68
CA SER A 346 -4.59 -0.16 -15.41
C SER A 346 -3.34 -0.06 -16.27
N ILE A 347 -2.19 0.10 -15.64
CA ILE A 347 -0.88 0.21 -16.29
C ILE A 347 0.00 -0.96 -15.83
N ALA A 348 0.66 -1.63 -16.77
CA ALA A 348 1.62 -2.69 -16.45
C ALA A 348 3.06 -2.24 -16.68
N GLY A 349 3.99 -2.69 -15.82
CA GLY A 349 5.44 -2.56 -16.02
C GLY A 349 6.04 -3.85 -16.57
N THR A 350 7.00 -3.76 -17.51
CA THR A 350 7.78 -4.91 -17.93
C THR A 350 8.77 -5.33 -16.85
N LEU A 351 9.09 -6.63 -16.78
CA LEU A 351 9.96 -7.23 -15.78
C LEU A 351 11.44 -6.93 -16.09
N MET A 352 12.15 -6.38 -15.11
CA MET A 352 13.57 -6.02 -15.23
C MET A 352 14.49 -7.27 -15.28
N PRO A 353 15.68 -7.16 -15.86
CA PRO A 353 16.67 -8.24 -15.85
C PRO A 353 17.32 -8.39 -14.46
N TYR A 354 17.87 -9.59 -14.18
CA TYR A 354 18.47 -9.90 -12.87
C TYR A 354 19.62 -10.91 -12.94
N GLU A 355 20.27 -11.07 -14.10
CA GLU A 355 21.47 -11.92 -14.20
C GLU A 355 22.58 -11.41 -13.30
N GLY A 356 23.14 -12.32 -12.51
CA GLY A 356 24.16 -12.01 -11.50
C GLY A 356 23.61 -11.99 -10.08
N ASN A 357 22.28 -11.95 -9.90
CA ASN A 357 21.69 -12.04 -8.59
C ASN A 357 21.98 -13.40 -7.94
N GLY A 358 22.61 -13.39 -6.77
CA GLY A 358 23.04 -14.57 -6.01
C GLY A 358 22.05 -15.01 -4.94
N GLY A 359 20.83 -14.46 -4.93
CA GLY A 359 19.80 -14.78 -3.95
C GLY A 359 19.22 -16.19 -4.09
N PRO A 360 18.23 -16.54 -3.25
CA PRO A 360 17.69 -17.90 -3.15
C PRO A 360 17.11 -18.44 -4.47
N GLY A 361 16.66 -17.56 -5.36
CA GLY A 361 16.13 -17.91 -6.67
C GLY A 361 17.11 -17.72 -7.80
N VAL A 362 18.24 -18.38 -7.78
CA VAL A 362 19.33 -18.22 -8.76
C VAL A 362 18.82 -18.00 -10.19
N TRP A 363 19.36 -16.99 -10.86
CA TRP A 363 19.11 -16.72 -12.26
C TRP A 363 19.54 -17.91 -13.14
N THR A 364 18.75 -18.25 -14.12
CA THR A 364 19.11 -19.20 -15.19
C THR A 364 18.66 -18.68 -16.55
N PRO A 365 19.25 -19.15 -17.67
CA PRO A 365 18.78 -18.77 -18.99
C PRO A 365 17.31 -19.09 -19.25
N GLU A 366 16.77 -20.16 -18.66
CA GLU A 366 15.37 -20.57 -18.80
C GLU A 366 14.43 -19.59 -18.08
N LYS A 367 14.80 -19.15 -16.88
CA LYS A 367 14.07 -18.12 -16.12
C LYS A 367 14.10 -16.78 -16.85
N ASP A 368 15.24 -16.41 -17.46
CA ASP A 368 15.31 -15.20 -18.26
C ASP A 368 14.48 -15.31 -19.54
N ALA A 369 14.44 -16.48 -20.18
CA ALA A 369 13.55 -16.72 -21.31
C ALA A 369 12.08 -16.55 -20.94
N THR A 370 11.67 -17.00 -19.74
CA THR A 370 10.33 -16.74 -19.18
C THR A 370 10.07 -15.23 -19.02
N ARG A 371 10.99 -14.50 -18.41
CA ARG A 371 10.90 -13.04 -18.26
C ARG A 371 10.74 -12.33 -19.61
N GLN A 372 11.56 -12.71 -20.58
CA GLN A 372 11.52 -12.16 -21.94
C GLN A 372 10.19 -12.49 -22.66
N ALA A 373 9.65 -13.69 -22.47
CA ALA A 373 8.35 -14.07 -23.02
C ALA A 373 7.20 -13.21 -22.46
N VAL A 374 7.17 -13.00 -21.14
CA VAL A 374 6.21 -12.08 -20.48
C VAL A 374 6.37 -10.66 -21.04
N ASN A 375 7.59 -10.14 -21.11
CA ASN A 375 7.87 -8.81 -21.65
C ASN A 375 7.49 -8.67 -23.13
N THR A 376 7.71 -9.69 -23.93
CA THR A 376 7.30 -9.73 -25.34
C THR A 376 5.78 -9.64 -25.45
N TRP A 377 5.06 -10.38 -24.61
CA TRP A 377 3.62 -10.28 -24.55
C TRP A 377 3.14 -8.88 -24.12
N LEU A 378 3.73 -8.29 -23.07
CA LEU A 378 3.38 -6.93 -22.59
C LEU A 378 3.60 -5.87 -23.68
N ARG A 379 4.70 -5.98 -24.47
CA ARG A 379 5.00 -5.05 -25.57
C ARG A 379 4.11 -5.26 -26.80
N GLY A 380 3.63 -6.47 -26.98
CA GLY A 380 2.81 -6.92 -28.11
C GLY A 380 1.31 -7.01 -27.77
N PRO A 381 0.74 -8.23 -27.73
CA PRO A 381 -0.70 -8.39 -27.48
C PRO A 381 -1.20 -7.80 -26.16
N GLY A 382 -0.41 -7.89 -25.09
CA GLY A 382 -0.76 -7.36 -23.77
C GLY A 382 -0.94 -5.85 -23.77
N ARG A 383 -0.19 -5.12 -24.60
CA ARG A 383 -0.33 -3.66 -24.70
C ARG A 383 -1.73 -3.22 -25.08
N ALA A 384 -2.47 -4.03 -25.81
CA ALA A 384 -3.86 -3.73 -26.20
C ALA A 384 -4.88 -4.06 -25.08
N GLU A 385 -4.46 -4.84 -24.10
CA GLU A 385 -5.32 -5.22 -22.97
C GLU A 385 -5.26 -4.21 -21.82
N PHE A 386 -4.10 -3.57 -21.60
CA PHE A 386 -3.89 -2.54 -20.58
C PHE A 386 -4.11 -1.13 -21.14
N ASP A 387 -4.42 -0.17 -20.27
CA ASP A 387 -4.53 1.24 -20.64
C ASP A 387 -3.14 1.86 -20.93
N GLY A 388 -2.07 1.23 -20.42
CA GLY A 388 -0.69 1.59 -20.68
C GLY A 388 0.29 0.49 -20.29
N VAL A 389 1.47 0.53 -20.89
CA VAL A 389 2.61 -0.33 -20.53
C VAL A 389 3.86 0.53 -20.42
N VAL A 390 4.51 0.47 -19.24
CA VAL A 390 5.81 1.10 -19.00
C VAL A 390 6.91 0.07 -19.25
N ASP A 391 7.86 0.40 -20.11
CA ASP A 391 8.93 -0.53 -20.46
C ASP A 391 10.16 -0.36 -19.54
N PHE A 392 10.01 -0.79 -18.27
CA PHE A 392 11.08 -0.75 -17.28
C PHE A 392 12.28 -1.60 -17.70
N ASP A 393 12.05 -2.74 -18.35
CA ASP A 393 13.15 -3.58 -18.89
C ASP A 393 14.02 -2.79 -19.90
N ALA A 394 13.41 -2.07 -20.82
CA ALA A 394 14.16 -1.29 -21.80
C ALA A 394 15.00 -0.17 -21.18
N VAL A 395 14.47 0.43 -20.08
CA VAL A 395 15.15 1.51 -19.35
C VAL A 395 16.30 0.99 -18.51
N MET A 396 16.11 -0.17 -17.87
CA MET A 396 16.99 -0.65 -16.81
C MET A 396 18.07 -1.63 -17.29
N ARG A 397 17.86 -2.31 -18.42
CA ARG A 397 18.80 -3.31 -18.91
C ARG A 397 20.08 -2.70 -19.48
N ASP A 398 21.18 -3.41 -19.34
CA ASP A 398 22.40 -3.12 -20.06
C ASP A 398 22.22 -3.42 -21.57
N PRO A 399 22.40 -2.45 -22.48
CA PRO A 399 22.29 -2.70 -23.91
C PRO A 399 23.28 -3.74 -24.46
N ALA A 400 24.44 -3.89 -23.79
CA ALA A 400 25.47 -4.87 -24.19
C ALA A 400 25.21 -6.28 -23.64
N GLN A 401 24.49 -6.37 -22.50
CA GLN A 401 24.12 -7.62 -21.83
C GLN A 401 22.66 -7.52 -21.32
N PRO A 402 21.65 -7.72 -22.19
CA PRO A 402 20.24 -7.42 -21.88
C PRO A 402 19.61 -8.25 -20.76
N SER A 403 20.28 -9.29 -20.29
CA SER A 403 19.89 -10.09 -19.13
C SER A 403 20.33 -9.47 -17.79
N ARG A 404 21.12 -8.38 -17.81
CA ARG A 404 21.68 -7.66 -16.65
C ARG A 404 21.11 -6.25 -16.53
N LEU A 405 21.08 -5.77 -15.30
CA LEU A 405 20.89 -4.34 -15.05
C LEU A 405 22.07 -3.55 -15.61
N LEU A 406 21.79 -2.34 -16.11
CA LEU A 406 22.85 -1.39 -16.46
C LEU A 406 23.67 -1.09 -15.18
N PRO A 407 25.01 -1.22 -15.19
CA PRO A 407 25.81 -1.06 -13.98
C PRO A 407 25.60 0.26 -13.23
N ALA A 408 25.28 1.34 -13.94
CA ALA A 408 24.98 2.64 -13.34
C ALA A 408 23.66 2.67 -12.55
N TYR A 409 22.77 1.69 -12.76
CA TYR A 409 21.45 1.61 -12.15
C TYR A 409 21.34 0.48 -11.11
N ASP A 410 22.33 -0.39 -11.04
CA ASP A 410 22.38 -1.55 -10.16
C ASP A 410 22.77 -1.13 -8.73
N SER A 411 22.07 -1.61 -7.73
CA SER A 411 22.43 -1.41 -6.31
C SER A 411 23.65 -2.26 -5.88
N GLY A 412 24.07 -3.19 -6.73
CA GLY A 412 25.15 -4.15 -6.48
C GLY A 412 24.67 -5.56 -6.14
N ASP A 413 23.36 -5.77 -6.04
CA ASP A 413 22.74 -7.09 -5.84
C ASP A 413 22.17 -7.71 -7.14
N HIS A 414 22.25 -6.97 -8.24
CA HIS A 414 21.88 -7.36 -9.59
C HIS A 414 20.39 -7.61 -9.84
N ILE A 415 19.52 -7.14 -8.96
CA ILE A 415 18.06 -7.20 -9.12
C ILE A 415 17.37 -5.89 -8.74
N HIS A 416 17.91 -5.17 -7.75
CA HIS A 416 17.31 -3.93 -7.28
C HIS A 416 17.99 -2.69 -7.86
N PRO A 417 17.23 -1.64 -8.20
CA PRO A 417 17.80 -0.37 -8.66
C PRO A 417 18.45 0.39 -7.48
N ASN A 418 19.54 1.10 -7.75
CA ASN A 418 20.02 2.17 -6.90
C ASN A 418 19.18 3.45 -7.11
N ASP A 419 19.50 4.55 -6.42
CA ASP A 419 18.77 5.83 -6.55
C ASP A 419 18.71 6.37 -7.99
N THR A 420 19.78 6.16 -8.78
CA THR A 420 19.83 6.59 -10.18
C THR A 420 18.91 5.74 -11.05
N GLY A 421 18.90 4.42 -10.82
CA GLY A 421 17.97 3.49 -11.49
C GLY A 421 16.52 3.79 -11.11
N ALA A 422 16.25 4.05 -9.84
CA ALA A 422 14.92 4.45 -9.37
C ALA A 422 14.43 5.74 -10.05
N ALA A 423 15.31 6.72 -10.23
CA ALA A 423 15.00 7.95 -10.96
C ALA A 423 14.73 7.68 -12.45
N ALA A 424 15.49 6.78 -13.08
CA ALA A 424 15.24 6.37 -14.47
C ALA A 424 13.88 5.67 -14.62
N MET A 425 13.49 4.80 -13.68
CA MET A 425 12.16 4.18 -13.65
C MET A 425 11.04 5.21 -13.50
N ALA A 426 11.16 6.15 -12.56
CA ALA A 426 10.18 7.22 -12.36
C ALA A 426 9.99 8.08 -13.61
N ASN A 427 11.06 8.32 -14.36
CA ASN A 427 11.03 9.11 -15.61
C ASN A 427 10.39 8.34 -16.78
N ALA A 428 10.31 7.03 -16.71
CA ALA A 428 9.68 6.20 -17.74
C ALA A 428 8.15 6.15 -17.64
N VAL A 429 7.58 6.43 -16.47
CA VAL A 429 6.13 6.50 -16.24
C VAL A 429 5.57 7.81 -16.78
#